data_d47a2aacc38a5450deafdbb8ae904863
#
_entry.id   d47a2aacc38a5450deafdbb8ae904863
#
_cell.length_a   1.000
_cell.length_b   1.000
_cell.length_c   1.000
_cell.angle_alpha   90.00
_cell.angle_beta   90.00
_cell.angle_gamma   90.00
#
_symmetry.space_group_name_H-M   'P 1'
#
loop_
_entity.id
_entity.type
_entity.pdbx_description
1 polymer ?
#
loop_
_entity_poly.entity_id
_entity_poly.type
_entity_poly.pdbx_seq_one_letter_code
_entity_poly.pdbx_strand_id
1 'polypeptide(L)'
;RKHGRVEIQYPHPLLEEVLKESLGVIIYQEQVMRAARVLAGYSLGEADLLRRAMGKKKPEEMAKMKGSFVERCAKNGIDSQKATEIFDLIEKFAGYGFNKSHATAYAYVSFQTAFLKAHYPAQFYAALLTTEMSDTDKLAKYISDAKDHGINVLGPDVNESERLFNVVVGADGKESVRFGMEAIKGCGAAAISV
;
A
#
# COMPACT_ATOMS: atom_id res chain seq x y z
N ARG A 1 -9.36 -13.58 11.68
CA ARG A 1 -10.62 -13.00 11.21
C ARG A 1 -10.88 -13.32 9.74
N LYS A 2 -9.99 -12.95 8.80
CA LYS A 2 -10.18 -13.19 7.34
C LYS A 2 -10.46 -14.65 6.97
N HIS A 3 -9.90 -15.61 7.68
CA HIS A 3 -10.07 -17.05 7.44
C HIS A 3 -11.06 -17.72 8.40
N GLY A 4 -11.91 -16.96 9.09
CA GLY A 4 -12.93 -17.51 10.01
C GLY A 4 -12.40 -18.12 11.31
N ARG A 5 -11.09 -18.05 11.60
CA ARG A 5 -10.48 -18.63 12.81
C ARG A 5 -10.74 -17.80 14.08
N VAL A 6 -11.08 -16.54 13.93
CA VAL A 6 -11.39 -15.61 15.02
C VAL A 6 -12.63 -14.83 14.62
N GLU A 7 -13.60 -14.74 15.52
CA GLU A 7 -14.84 -13.98 15.32
C GLU A 7 -14.55 -12.48 15.10
N ILE A 8 -15.32 -11.87 14.20
CA ILE A 8 -15.24 -10.44 13.95
C ILE A 8 -16.04 -9.74 15.05
N GLN A 9 -15.37 -8.93 15.85
CA GLN A 9 -16.00 -8.09 16.87
C GLN A 9 -15.95 -6.63 16.46
N TYR A 10 -17.08 -5.97 16.59
CA TYR A 10 -17.19 -4.54 16.33
C TYR A 10 -17.26 -3.78 17.66
N PRO A 11 -16.56 -2.63 17.81
CA PRO A 11 -16.59 -1.84 19.05
C PRO A 11 -18.00 -1.38 19.43
N HIS A 12 -18.88 -1.17 18.44
CA HIS A 12 -20.29 -0.83 18.63
C HIS A 12 -21.09 -1.34 17.42
N PRO A 13 -22.36 -1.78 17.55
CA PRO A 13 -23.16 -2.28 16.43
C PRO A 13 -23.27 -1.27 15.27
N LEU A 14 -23.42 0.01 15.56
CA LEU A 14 -23.47 1.09 14.55
C LEU A 14 -22.16 1.22 13.74
N LEU A 15 -21.06 0.64 14.18
CA LEU A 15 -19.79 0.65 13.48
C LEU A 15 -19.60 -0.56 12.55
N GLU A 16 -20.54 -1.50 12.52
CA GLU A 16 -20.44 -2.66 11.63
C GLU A 16 -20.26 -2.24 10.16
N GLU A 17 -21.15 -1.40 9.63
CA GLU A 17 -21.07 -0.93 8.25
C GLU A 17 -19.83 -0.03 7.97
N VAL A 18 -19.24 0.53 9.01
CA VAL A 18 -18.01 1.35 8.88
C VAL A 18 -16.77 0.47 8.82
N LEU A 19 -16.76 -0.64 9.60
CA LEU A 19 -15.57 -1.47 9.82
C LEU A 19 -15.65 -2.85 9.18
N LYS A 20 -16.73 -3.18 8.48
CA LYS A 20 -16.93 -4.47 7.83
C LYS A 20 -15.80 -4.85 6.88
N GLU A 21 -15.38 -3.92 6.03
CA GLU A 21 -14.28 -4.14 5.06
C GLU A 21 -12.93 -4.42 5.73
N SER A 22 -12.72 -3.90 6.93
CA SER A 22 -11.51 -4.07 7.74
C SER A 22 -11.67 -5.07 8.89
N LEU A 23 -12.72 -5.90 8.84
CA LEU A 23 -12.97 -6.99 9.78
C LEU A 23 -13.02 -6.52 11.25
N GLY A 24 -13.68 -5.38 11.49
CA GLY A 24 -13.86 -4.80 12.82
C GLY A 24 -12.65 -4.00 13.35
N VAL A 25 -11.65 -3.72 12.50
CA VAL A 25 -10.46 -2.95 12.89
C VAL A 25 -10.48 -1.58 12.22
N ILE A 26 -10.18 -0.52 12.97
CA ILE A 26 -9.96 0.81 12.40
C ILE A 26 -8.60 0.80 11.71
N ILE A 27 -8.55 1.04 10.40
CA ILE A 27 -7.34 1.09 9.58
C ILE A 27 -7.21 2.45 8.88
N TYR A 28 -8.32 3.00 8.40
CA TYR A 28 -8.32 4.18 7.56
C TYR A 28 -8.80 5.43 8.30
N GLN A 29 -8.21 6.58 7.95
CA GLN A 29 -8.65 7.89 8.44
C GLN A 29 -10.13 8.13 8.13
N GLU A 30 -10.59 7.70 6.98
CA GLU A 30 -11.97 7.81 6.54
C GLU A 30 -12.93 7.00 7.43
N GLN A 31 -12.49 5.88 8.00
CA GLN A 31 -13.29 5.11 8.98
C GLN A 31 -13.44 5.89 10.30
N VAL A 32 -12.41 6.59 10.74
CA VAL A 32 -12.49 7.48 11.91
C VAL A 32 -13.52 8.60 11.68
N MET A 33 -13.47 9.25 10.53
CA MET A 33 -14.42 10.29 10.16
C MET A 33 -15.86 9.75 10.11
N ARG A 34 -16.07 8.59 9.50
CA ARG A 34 -17.38 7.93 9.45
C ARG A 34 -17.86 7.51 10.84
N ALA A 35 -16.99 6.97 11.69
CA ALA A 35 -17.31 6.61 13.07
C ALA A 35 -17.78 7.81 13.88
N ALA A 36 -17.09 8.95 13.80
CA ALA A 36 -17.50 10.18 14.46
C ALA A 36 -18.86 10.69 13.97
N ARG A 37 -19.13 10.57 12.68
CA ARG A 37 -20.43 10.95 12.11
C ARG A 37 -21.56 10.04 12.57
N VAL A 38 -21.35 8.73 12.56
CA VAL A 38 -22.38 7.73 12.89
C VAL A 38 -22.69 7.72 14.39
N LEU A 39 -21.67 7.84 15.25
CA LEU A 39 -21.83 7.74 16.69
C LEU A 39 -22.18 9.10 17.32
N ALA A 40 -21.47 10.15 16.96
CA ALA A 40 -21.59 11.47 17.59
C ALA A 40 -22.33 12.51 16.72
N GLY A 41 -22.84 12.12 15.56
CA GLY A 41 -23.56 13.03 14.67
C GLY A 41 -22.72 14.19 14.13
N TYR A 42 -21.42 13.99 13.96
CA TYR A 42 -20.54 15.01 13.39
C TYR A 42 -20.90 15.30 11.94
N SER A 43 -20.85 16.58 11.57
CA SER A 43 -20.80 16.97 10.16
C SER A 43 -19.51 16.49 9.50
N LEU A 44 -19.44 16.53 8.19
CA LEU A 44 -18.22 16.15 7.45
C LEU A 44 -17.04 17.06 7.83
N GLY A 45 -17.28 18.36 8.00
CA GLY A 45 -16.25 19.32 8.42
C GLY A 45 -15.72 19.07 9.83
N GLU A 46 -16.62 18.79 10.80
CA GLU A 46 -16.22 18.45 12.17
C GLU A 46 -15.43 17.14 12.22
N ALA A 47 -15.82 16.14 11.44
CA ALA A 47 -15.10 14.89 11.35
C ALA A 47 -13.69 15.07 10.73
N ASP A 48 -13.54 15.98 9.76
CA ASP A 48 -12.22 16.31 9.18
C ASP A 48 -11.35 17.09 10.19
N LEU A 49 -11.94 17.99 10.98
CA LEU A 49 -11.22 18.65 12.07
C LEU A 49 -10.70 17.65 13.10
N LEU A 50 -11.53 16.67 13.49
CA LEU A 50 -11.08 15.56 14.36
C LEU A 50 -9.90 14.82 13.73
N ARG A 51 -10.01 14.39 12.49
CA ARG A 51 -8.92 13.72 11.77
C ARG A 51 -7.62 14.53 11.77
N ARG A 52 -7.70 15.84 11.50
CA ARG A 52 -6.51 16.72 11.48
C ARG A 52 -5.88 16.90 12.85
N ALA A 53 -6.70 17.05 13.92
CA ALA A 53 -6.21 17.18 15.28
C ALA A 53 -5.47 15.93 15.74
N MET A 54 -6.00 14.76 15.39
CA MET A 54 -5.38 13.47 15.65
C MET A 54 -3.97 13.38 15.02
N GLY A 55 -3.80 13.87 13.79
CA GLY A 55 -2.49 13.92 13.14
C GLY A 55 -1.47 14.83 13.82
N LYS A 56 -1.93 15.89 14.49
CA LYS A 56 -1.06 16.86 15.19
C LYS A 56 -0.66 16.45 16.59
N LYS A 57 -1.30 15.44 17.19
CA LYS A 57 -1.02 14.86 18.52
C LYS A 57 -0.93 15.91 19.65
N LYS A 58 -1.78 16.95 19.64
CA LYS A 58 -1.85 17.95 20.70
C LYS A 58 -2.78 17.47 21.81
N PRO A 59 -2.27 17.16 23.03
CA PRO A 59 -3.07 16.54 24.09
C PRO A 59 -4.30 17.38 24.51
N GLU A 60 -4.15 18.70 24.59
CA GLU A 60 -5.24 19.59 25.00
C GLU A 60 -6.38 19.64 23.96
N GLU A 61 -6.05 19.67 22.68
CA GLU A 61 -7.05 19.63 21.60
C GLU A 61 -7.76 18.28 21.58
N MET A 62 -7.03 17.19 21.81
CA MET A 62 -7.59 15.85 21.88
C MET A 62 -8.52 15.65 23.07
N ALA A 63 -8.16 16.16 24.26
CA ALA A 63 -9.01 16.10 25.45
C ALA A 63 -10.35 16.82 25.25
N LYS A 64 -10.33 18.02 24.63
CA LYS A 64 -11.55 18.77 24.28
C LYS A 64 -12.42 18.00 23.28
N MET A 65 -11.82 17.39 22.26
CA MET A 65 -12.53 16.60 21.26
C MET A 65 -13.13 15.34 21.87
N LYS A 66 -12.43 14.68 22.79
CA LYS A 66 -12.93 13.52 23.53
C LYS A 66 -14.18 13.87 24.32
N GLY A 67 -14.16 14.97 25.09
CA GLY A 67 -15.31 15.42 25.82
C GLY A 67 -16.54 15.70 24.95
N SER A 68 -16.35 16.45 23.87
CA SER A 68 -17.40 16.73 22.88
C SER A 68 -17.93 15.45 22.20
N PHE A 69 -17.06 14.53 21.84
CA PHE A 69 -17.47 13.26 21.22
C PHE A 69 -18.33 12.43 22.17
N VAL A 70 -17.89 12.24 23.43
CA VAL A 70 -18.62 11.46 24.44
C VAL A 70 -19.99 12.10 24.75
N GLU A 71 -20.04 13.41 24.93
CA GLU A 71 -21.31 14.12 25.16
C GLU A 71 -22.30 13.91 24.00
N ARG A 72 -21.83 14.01 22.76
CA ARG A 72 -22.68 13.83 21.57
C ARG A 72 -23.13 12.38 21.39
N CYS A 73 -22.26 11.42 21.68
CA CYS A 73 -22.61 10.00 21.70
C CYS A 73 -23.70 9.72 22.71
N ALA A 74 -23.60 10.30 23.93
CA ALA A 74 -24.62 10.16 24.95
C ALA A 74 -25.99 10.74 24.52
N LYS A 75 -25.99 11.88 23.82
CA LYS A 75 -27.22 12.46 23.24
C LYS A 75 -27.83 11.53 22.15
N ASN A 76 -27.03 10.71 21.51
CA ASN A 76 -27.47 9.71 20.52
C ASN A 76 -27.79 8.35 21.18
N GLY A 77 -27.89 8.27 22.51
CA GLY A 77 -28.25 7.05 23.24
C GLY A 77 -27.11 6.04 23.40
N ILE A 78 -25.86 6.45 23.17
CA ILE A 78 -24.69 5.59 23.35
C ILE A 78 -24.12 5.82 24.75
N ASP A 79 -23.85 4.73 25.46
CA ASP A 79 -23.27 4.78 26.79
C ASP A 79 -21.94 5.54 26.81
N SER A 80 -21.76 6.41 27.81
CA SER A 80 -20.61 7.33 27.92
C SER A 80 -19.28 6.57 28.12
N GLN A 81 -19.32 5.44 28.85
CA GLN A 81 -18.13 4.61 29.03
C GLN A 81 -17.74 3.98 27.69
N LYS A 82 -18.74 3.46 26.96
CA LYS A 82 -18.54 2.86 25.65
C LYS A 82 -18.04 3.88 24.62
N ALA A 83 -18.59 5.08 24.63
CA ALA A 83 -18.12 6.19 23.79
C ALA A 83 -16.65 6.57 24.10
N THR A 84 -16.28 6.56 25.38
CA THR A 84 -14.90 6.80 25.83
C THR A 84 -13.95 5.72 25.31
N GLU A 85 -14.29 4.45 25.48
CA GLU A 85 -13.51 3.31 24.96
C GLU A 85 -13.28 3.42 23.44
N ILE A 86 -14.33 3.77 22.69
CA ILE A 86 -14.25 3.94 21.24
C ILE A 86 -13.36 5.13 20.88
N PHE A 87 -13.48 6.25 21.60
CA PHE A 87 -12.60 7.40 21.34
C PHE A 87 -11.14 7.06 21.64
N ASP A 88 -10.85 6.31 22.69
CA ASP A 88 -9.48 5.86 23.02
C ASP A 88 -8.91 4.92 21.95
N LEU A 89 -9.75 4.05 21.38
CA LEU A 89 -9.37 3.25 20.21
C LEU A 89 -9.04 4.14 19.01
N ILE A 90 -9.89 5.13 18.74
CA ILE A 90 -9.70 6.11 17.68
C ILE A 90 -8.40 6.89 17.92
N GLU A 91 -8.16 7.39 19.12
CA GLU A 91 -6.96 8.16 19.49
C GLU A 91 -5.69 7.33 19.37
N LYS A 92 -5.68 6.11 19.88
CA LYS A 92 -4.56 5.18 19.77
C LYS A 92 -4.18 4.91 18.30
N PHE A 93 -5.19 4.85 17.44
CA PHE A 93 -5.04 4.58 16.03
C PHE A 93 -4.67 5.83 15.20
N ALA A 94 -5.04 7.00 15.67
CA ALA A 94 -4.93 8.27 14.95
C ALA A 94 -3.50 8.64 14.53
N GLY A 95 -2.50 8.16 15.28
CA GLY A 95 -1.10 8.35 14.93
C GLY A 95 -0.65 7.55 13.70
N TYR A 96 -1.46 6.58 13.25
CA TYR A 96 -1.14 5.61 12.20
C TYR A 96 -2.23 5.49 11.13
N GLY A 97 -3.31 6.26 11.25
CA GLY A 97 -4.44 6.19 10.31
C GLY A 97 -3.98 6.38 8.86
N PHE A 98 -4.19 5.35 8.03
CA PHE A 98 -3.77 5.38 6.63
C PHE A 98 -4.85 6.03 5.76
N ASN A 99 -4.44 6.79 4.74
CA ASN A 99 -5.40 7.37 3.80
C ASN A 99 -5.90 6.29 2.83
N LYS A 100 -7.21 6.06 2.80
CA LYS A 100 -7.82 5.01 1.96
C LYS A 100 -7.67 5.29 0.47
N SER A 101 -7.76 6.54 0.06
CA SER A 101 -7.59 6.92 -1.36
C SER A 101 -6.19 6.61 -1.85
N HIS A 102 -5.16 6.87 -1.01
CA HIS A 102 -3.79 6.49 -1.29
C HIS A 102 -3.63 4.96 -1.39
N ALA A 103 -4.20 4.21 -0.42
CA ALA A 103 -4.19 2.75 -0.45
C ALA A 103 -4.83 2.19 -1.73
N THR A 104 -5.95 2.76 -2.16
CA THR A 104 -6.66 2.35 -3.37
C THR A 104 -5.83 2.58 -4.63
N ALA A 105 -5.19 3.75 -4.74
CA ALA A 105 -4.32 4.07 -5.88
C ALA A 105 -3.13 3.09 -5.97
N TYR A 106 -2.47 2.83 -4.84
CA TYR A 106 -1.36 1.86 -4.81
C TYR A 106 -1.80 0.40 -5.00
N ALA A 107 -2.99 0.03 -4.53
CA ALA A 107 -3.55 -1.29 -4.82
C ALA A 107 -3.79 -1.49 -6.32
N TYR A 108 -4.21 -0.45 -7.03
CA TYR A 108 -4.35 -0.48 -8.48
C TYR A 108 -3.02 -0.69 -9.19
N VAL A 109 -1.97 0.06 -8.81
CA VAL A 109 -0.60 -0.12 -9.34
C VAL A 109 -0.08 -1.54 -9.01
N SER A 110 -0.30 -2.01 -7.79
CA SER A 110 0.10 -3.37 -7.38
C SER A 110 -0.60 -4.44 -8.21
N PHE A 111 -1.88 -4.25 -8.52
CA PHE A 111 -2.62 -5.15 -9.40
C PHE A 111 -2.04 -5.13 -10.82
N GLN A 112 -1.77 -3.95 -11.38
CA GLN A 112 -1.19 -3.82 -12.72
C GLN A 112 0.19 -4.53 -12.81
N THR A 113 1.07 -4.30 -11.84
CA THR A 113 2.39 -4.94 -11.81
C THR A 113 2.28 -6.46 -11.65
N ALA A 114 1.37 -6.95 -10.79
CA ALA A 114 1.11 -8.37 -10.65
C ALA A 114 0.54 -9.00 -11.93
N PHE A 115 -0.37 -8.30 -12.61
CA PHE A 115 -0.92 -8.73 -13.89
C PHE A 115 0.17 -8.85 -14.96
N LEU A 116 1.02 -7.82 -15.08
CA LEU A 116 2.14 -7.84 -16.04
C LEU A 116 3.12 -8.98 -15.73
N LYS A 117 3.48 -9.18 -14.46
CA LYS A 117 4.35 -10.29 -14.05
C LYS A 117 3.75 -11.65 -14.39
N ALA A 118 2.42 -11.82 -14.26
CA ALA A 118 1.75 -13.09 -14.51
C ALA A 118 1.56 -13.39 -16.01
N HIS A 119 1.29 -12.38 -16.82
CA HIS A 119 0.91 -12.56 -18.24
C HIS A 119 2.04 -12.21 -19.22
N TYR A 120 2.98 -11.36 -18.81
CA TYR A 120 4.10 -10.88 -19.63
C TYR A 120 5.41 -10.88 -18.81
N PRO A 121 5.81 -12.06 -18.27
CA PRO A 121 6.92 -12.13 -17.32
C PRO A 121 8.26 -11.66 -17.89
N ALA A 122 8.59 -11.98 -19.13
CA ALA A 122 9.85 -11.53 -19.73
C ALA A 122 9.92 -9.99 -19.82
N GLN A 123 8.85 -9.35 -20.30
CA GLN A 123 8.74 -7.90 -20.41
C GLN A 123 8.76 -7.24 -19.04
N PHE A 124 8.06 -7.83 -18.05
CA PHE A 124 8.07 -7.35 -16.67
C PHE A 124 9.48 -7.37 -16.08
N TYR A 125 10.22 -8.47 -16.23
CA TYR A 125 11.57 -8.55 -15.68
C TYR A 125 12.57 -7.67 -16.44
N ALA A 126 12.45 -7.51 -17.76
CA ALA A 126 13.28 -6.58 -18.51
C ALA A 126 13.10 -5.13 -18.00
N ALA A 127 11.86 -4.70 -17.79
CA ALA A 127 11.56 -3.38 -17.23
C ALA A 127 12.04 -3.24 -15.78
N LEU A 128 11.82 -4.24 -14.92
CA LEU A 128 12.25 -4.22 -13.53
C LEU A 128 13.78 -4.13 -13.40
N LEU A 129 14.51 -4.97 -14.14
CA LEU A 129 15.97 -4.98 -14.15
C LEU A 129 16.53 -3.66 -14.70
N THR A 130 15.89 -3.07 -15.72
CA THR A 130 16.24 -1.75 -16.25
C THR A 130 16.08 -0.66 -15.18
N THR A 131 14.99 -0.68 -14.42
CA THR A 131 14.73 0.34 -13.38
C THR A 131 15.75 0.26 -12.23
N GLU A 132 16.26 -0.92 -11.94
CA GLU A 132 17.18 -1.17 -10.82
C GLU A 132 18.65 -1.34 -11.25
N MET A 133 19.02 -0.96 -12.47
CA MET A 133 20.39 -1.13 -13.02
C MET A 133 21.50 -0.56 -12.15
N SER A 134 21.22 0.49 -11.37
CA SER A 134 22.21 1.14 -10.49
C SER A 134 22.48 0.38 -9.18
N ASP A 135 21.65 -0.62 -8.84
CA ASP A 135 21.72 -1.37 -7.58
C ASP A 135 22.05 -2.84 -7.85
N THR A 136 23.32 -3.19 -7.69
CA THR A 136 23.84 -4.54 -7.97
C THR A 136 23.19 -5.62 -7.12
N ASP A 137 22.87 -5.33 -5.86
CA ASP A 137 22.27 -6.30 -4.94
C ASP A 137 20.82 -6.60 -5.34
N LYS A 138 20.09 -5.57 -5.73
CA LYS A 138 18.74 -5.73 -6.27
C LYS A 138 18.75 -6.47 -7.62
N LEU A 139 19.70 -6.15 -8.51
CA LEU A 139 19.84 -6.87 -9.77
C LEU A 139 20.04 -8.37 -9.53
N ALA A 140 20.96 -8.75 -8.64
CA ALA A 140 21.20 -10.16 -8.32
C ALA A 140 19.93 -10.85 -7.79
N LYS A 141 19.20 -10.17 -6.89
CA LYS A 141 17.95 -10.66 -6.34
C LYS A 141 16.87 -10.87 -7.42
N TYR A 142 16.67 -9.89 -8.29
CA TYR A 142 15.63 -9.96 -9.32
C TYR A 142 15.99 -10.91 -10.48
N ILE A 143 17.28 -11.09 -10.77
CA ILE A 143 17.74 -12.13 -11.71
C ILE A 143 17.43 -13.52 -11.13
N SER A 144 17.64 -13.74 -9.84
CA SER A 144 17.26 -15.00 -9.19
C SER A 144 15.73 -15.20 -9.24
N ASP A 145 14.96 -14.17 -8.89
CA ASP A 145 13.48 -14.23 -8.95
C ASP A 145 12.97 -14.53 -10.37
N ALA A 146 13.57 -13.93 -11.39
CA ALA A 146 13.25 -14.22 -12.80
C ALA A 146 13.45 -15.71 -13.15
N LYS A 147 14.58 -16.27 -12.74
CA LYS A 147 14.89 -17.70 -12.96
C LYS A 147 13.90 -18.62 -12.25
N ASP A 148 13.52 -18.29 -11.01
CA ASP A 148 12.52 -19.04 -10.24
C ASP A 148 11.14 -19.03 -10.92
N HIS A 149 10.86 -18.00 -11.73
CA HIS A 149 9.64 -17.88 -12.55
C HIS A 149 9.83 -18.39 -14.00
N GLY A 150 10.92 -19.09 -14.29
CA GLY A 150 11.15 -19.70 -15.59
C GLY A 150 11.66 -18.75 -16.69
N ILE A 151 12.05 -17.51 -16.32
CA ILE A 151 12.62 -16.55 -17.26
C ILE A 151 14.15 -16.56 -17.16
N ASN A 152 14.81 -16.91 -18.26
CA ASN A 152 16.26 -16.84 -18.34
C ASN A 152 16.73 -15.39 -18.48
N VAL A 153 17.77 -15.03 -17.73
CA VAL A 153 18.49 -13.77 -17.93
C VAL A 153 19.85 -14.13 -18.53
N LEU A 154 20.01 -13.77 -19.80
CA LEU A 154 21.22 -14.03 -20.57
C LEU A 154 22.28 -12.96 -20.26
N GLY A 155 23.54 -13.35 -20.26
CA GLY A 155 24.66 -12.44 -20.03
C GLY A 155 24.76 -11.33 -21.09
N PRO A 156 25.58 -10.29 -20.84
CA PRO A 156 25.83 -9.27 -21.85
C PRO A 156 26.56 -9.83 -23.06
N ASP A 157 26.21 -9.35 -24.25
CA ASP A 157 26.80 -9.70 -25.52
C ASP A 157 26.93 -8.47 -26.41
N VAL A 158 28.09 -8.22 -26.97
CA VAL A 158 28.37 -6.99 -27.75
C VAL A 158 27.59 -6.93 -29.07
N ASN A 159 27.11 -8.06 -29.57
CA ASN A 159 26.36 -8.15 -30.82
C ASN A 159 24.83 -8.15 -30.59
N GLU A 160 24.38 -8.54 -29.40
CA GLU A 160 22.96 -8.78 -29.12
C GLU A 160 22.37 -7.90 -28.01
N SER A 161 23.21 -7.37 -27.10
CA SER A 161 22.75 -6.54 -26.02
C SER A 161 22.46 -5.12 -26.49
N GLU A 162 21.28 -4.64 -26.11
CA GLU A 162 20.94 -3.23 -26.20
C GLU A 162 21.47 -2.45 -24.97
N ARG A 163 21.28 -1.16 -24.97
CA ARG A 163 21.65 -0.30 -23.85
C ARG A 163 20.97 -0.74 -22.53
N LEU A 164 19.67 -1.02 -22.61
CA LEU A 164 18.84 -1.47 -21.50
C LEU A 164 18.57 -2.96 -21.59
N PHE A 165 18.02 -3.53 -20.51
CA PHE A 165 17.53 -4.91 -20.56
C PHE A 165 16.39 -5.02 -21.58
N ASN A 166 16.45 -5.98 -22.46
CA ASN A 166 15.45 -6.21 -23.49
C ASN A 166 15.04 -7.69 -23.56
N VAL A 167 13.88 -7.93 -24.15
CA VAL A 167 13.39 -9.29 -24.38
C VAL A 167 13.92 -9.80 -25.70
N VAL A 168 14.47 -11.01 -25.69
CA VAL A 168 14.91 -11.75 -26.88
C VAL A 168 14.16 -13.07 -26.99
N VAL A 169 13.89 -13.47 -28.21
CA VAL A 169 13.21 -14.76 -28.49
C VAL A 169 14.26 -15.75 -29.05
N GLY A 170 14.42 -16.84 -28.32
CA GLY A 170 15.34 -17.90 -28.77
C GLY A 170 14.83 -18.68 -29.98
N ALA A 171 15.68 -19.50 -30.59
CA ALA A 171 15.32 -20.38 -31.70
C ALA A 171 14.22 -21.41 -31.34
N ASP A 172 14.05 -21.69 -30.06
CA ASP A 172 12.99 -22.56 -29.52
C ASP A 172 11.65 -21.81 -29.29
N GLY A 173 11.58 -20.52 -29.65
CA GLY A 173 10.40 -19.65 -29.45
C GLY A 173 10.22 -19.15 -28.04
N LYS A 174 11.14 -19.42 -27.11
CA LYS A 174 11.03 -18.95 -25.71
C LYS A 174 11.60 -17.55 -25.55
N GLU A 175 10.89 -16.76 -24.79
CA GLU A 175 11.34 -15.44 -24.38
C GLU A 175 12.37 -15.53 -23.25
N SER A 176 13.41 -14.71 -23.34
CA SER A 176 14.46 -14.52 -22.33
C SER A 176 14.75 -13.03 -22.20
N VAL A 177 15.37 -12.63 -21.11
CA VAL A 177 15.84 -11.25 -20.93
C VAL A 177 17.33 -11.18 -21.23
N ARG A 178 17.76 -10.33 -22.17
CA ARG A 178 19.16 -10.04 -22.44
C ARG A 178 19.65 -8.93 -21.51
N PHE A 179 20.83 -9.11 -20.94
CA PHE A 179 21.46 -8.15 -20.03
C PHE A 179 21.80 -6.85 -20.77
N GLY A 180 21.37 -5.71 -20.20
CA GLY A 180 21.63 -4.38 -20.76
C GLY A 180 23.09 -3.93 -20.55
N MET A 181 23.70 -3.36 -21.58
CA MET A 181 25.10 -2.92 -21.52
C MET A 181 25.35 -1.83 -20.47
N GLU A 182 24.38 -0.94 -20.24
CA GLU A 182 24.49 0.14 -19.24
C GLU A 182 24.54 -0.37 -17.80
N ALA A 183 24.04 -1.58 -17.54
CA ALA A 183 24.13 -2.22 -16.23
C ALA A 183 25.52 -2.79 -15.91
N ILE A 184 26.43 -2.81 -16.87
CA ILE A 184 27.80 -3.26 -16.67
C ILE A 184 28.59 -2.14 -15.98
N LYS A 185 29.15 -2.46 -14.80
CA LYS A 185 29.96 -1.48 -14.03
C LYS A 185 31.16 -1.00 -14.85
N GLY A 186 31.24 0.31 -15.04
CA GLY A 186 32.32 0.94 -15.82
C GLY A 186 31.98 1.14 -17.31
N CYS A 187 30.86 0.62 -17.81
CA CYS A 187 30.38 0.87 -19.15
C CYS A 187 29.40 2.06 -19.10
N GLY A 188 29.86 3.25 -19.45
CA GLY A 188 29.02 4.46 -19.43
C GLY A 188 28.07 4.55 -20.60
N ALA A 189 26.89 5.17 -20.42
CA ALA A 189 25.88 5.36 -21.46
C ALA A 189 26.43 6.00 -22.73
N ALA A 190 27.38 6.92 -22.60
CA ALA A 190 28.03 7.59 -23.75
C ALA A 190 28.85 6.63 -24.62
N ALA A 191 29.45 5.57 -24.05
CA ALA A 191 30.23 4.59 -24.80
C ALA A 191 29.33 3.58 -25.54
N ILE A 192 28.09 3.42 -25.10
CA ILE A 192 27.11 2.47 -25.67
C ILE A 192 26.33 3.13 -26.81
N SER A 193 26.27 4.47 -26.86
CA SER A 193 25.49 5.23 -27.87
C SER A 193 26.25 5.45 -29.20
N VAL A 194 27.41 4.80 -29.38
CA VAL A 194 28.20 4.80 -30.60
C VAL A 194 27.89 3.58 -31.43
#